data_48390ef8a02592efd8d678b0efdc22d5
#
_entry.id   48390ef8a02592efd8d678b0efdc22d5
#
_cell.length_a   1.000
_cell.length_b   1.000
_cell.length_c   1.000
_cell.angle_alpha   90.00
_cell.angle_beta   90.00
_cell.angle_gamma   90.00
#
_symmetry.space_group_name_H-M   'P 1'
#
loop_
_entity.id
_entity.type
_entity.pdbx_description
1 polymer ?
#
loop_
_entity_poly.entity_id
_entity_poly.type
_entity_poly.pdbx_seq_one_letter_code
_entity_poly.pdbx_strand_id
1 'polypeptide(L)'
;MNTSTSTAYNYKVVRQFAIMTVVWGIVGMGLGVFLAAQLVWPELNFNLPWTSFGRLRPLHTNAVIFAFGGCALFAASFYSVQRTCQATLFSPKIAAFTFWGWQLVIVLAAISLPLGYTSSKEYAELEWPIDILITIVWVAYAIVFFGTIMKRKTKHIYVGNWFFGAFIVTVAILHIVNNLEIPVSFTKSYSLYGGATDAMVQWWYGHNAVGFFLTAGFLGMMYYFVPKQAERPIYSYRLSIVHFWALITLYIWAGPHHLHYTALPDWAQSLGMVMSLILLAPSWGGMINGMMTLSGAWHKLRTDPILRFLVVSLAFYGMSTFEGPMMAIKTVNALSHYTDWTIGHVHAGALGWVAMISIGALYHMIPKIFGRPQMYSLGLINAHFWLATIGTVLYIASMWVNGIAQGLMWRAVNEDGTLTYSFVETLVASHPGYVVRLVGGAIFFSGMLLMAYNTWRTVRNAEPAEVVAAAQMA
;
A
#
# COMPACT_ATOMS: atom_id res chain seq x y z
N MET A 1 14.65 45.90 1.64
CA MET A 1 14.84 44.86 0.60
C MET A 1 14.99 43.52 1.33
N ASN A 2 13.91 42.76 1.47
CA ASN A 2 13.97 41.39 1.99
C ASN A 2 14.40 40.48 0.85
N THR A 3 15.68 40.13 0.81
CA THR A 3 16.15 39.02 -0.01
C THR A 3 15.58 37.74 0.57
N SER A 4 14.42 37.31 0.07
CA SER A 4 13.90 35.96 0.35
C SER A 4 14.92 34.99 -0.24
N THR A 5 15.79 34.44 0.59
CA THR A 5 16.65 33.32 0.20
C THR A 5 15.74 32.17 -0.23
N SER A 6 15.65 31.95 -1.51
CA SER A 6 14.87 30.86 -2.08
C SER A 6 15.37 29.53 -1.50
N THR A 7 14.48 28.77 -0.87
CA THR A 7 14.83 27.49 -0.24
C THR A 7 14.86 26.42 -1.32
N ALA A 8 16.01 26.00 -1.82
CA ALA A 8 16.10 24.93 -2.81
C ALA A 8 15.59 23.61 -2.25
N TYR A 9 14.63 22.95 -2.91
CA TYR A 9 14.14 21.63 -2.52
C TYR A 9 15.10 20.52 -2.99
N ASN A 10 15.27 19.47 -2.18
CA ASN A 10 16.05 18.31 -2.59
C ASN A 10 15.17 17.34 -3.43
N TYR A 11 15.18 17.51 -4.75
CA TYR A 11 14.49 16.61 -5.65
C TYR A 11 15.31 15.40 -6.11
N LYS A 12 16.61 15.32 -5.78
CA LYS A 12 17.46 14.19 -6.18
C LYS A 12 16.90 12.87 -5.63
N VAL A 13 16.71 12.78 -4.31
CA VAL A 13 16.20 11.58 -3.66
C VAL A 13 14.73 11.30 -4.04
N VAL A 14 13.93 12.35 -4.24
CA VAL A 14 12.53 12.20 -4.69
C VAL A 14 12.46 11.59 -6.08
N ARG A 15 13.31 12.03 -7.03
CA ARG A 15 13.44 11.45 -8.37
C ARG A 15 13.82 9.97 -8.30
N GLN A 16 14.80 9.63 -7.46
CA GLN A 16 15.26 8.25 -7.28
C GLN A 16 14.11 7.35 -6.80
N PHE A 17 13.40 7.72 -5.75
CA PHE A 17 12.26 6.96 -5.26
C PHE A 17 11.11 6.89 -6.28
N ALA A 18 10.80 7.99 -6.98
CA ALA A 18 9.76 8.01 -8.00
C ALA A 18 10.05 7.05 -9.16
N ILE A 19 11.28 6.99 -9.64
CA ILE A 19 11.69 6.03 -10.68
C ILE A 19 11.62 4.60 -10.15
N MET A 20 12.15 4.35 -8.94
CA MET A 20 12.12 3.00 -8.36
C MET A 20 10.69 2.53 -8.03
N THR A 21 9.76 3.44 -7.77
CA THR A 21 8.33 3.08 -7.67
C THR A 21 7.84 2.45 -8.96
N VAL A 22 8.16 3.04 -10.11
CA VAL A 22 7.76 2.49 -11.41
C VAL A 22 8.44 1.15 -11.67
N VAL A 23 9.73 1.03 -11.38
CA VAL A 23 10.51 -0.21 -11.56
C VAL A 23 9.94 -1.34 -10.71
N TRP A 24 9.77 -1.11 -9.41
CA TRP A 24 9.24 -2.12 -8.49
C TRP A 24 7.75 -2.41 -8.72
N GLY A 25 7.00 -1.44 -9.25
CA GLY A 25 5.62 -1.66 -9.69
C GLY A 25 5.56 -2.70 -10.82
N ILE A 26 6.43 -2.58 -11.82
CA ILE A 26 6.52 -3.58 -12.90
C ILE A 26 6.96 -4.94 -12.36
N VAL A 27 8.02 -4.99 -11.55
CA VAL A 27 8.54 -6.25 -11.01
C VAL A 27 7.51 -6.93 -10.10
N GLY A 28 6.96 -6.19 -9.14
CA GLY A 28 6.02 -6.75 -8.17
C GLY A 28 4.68 -7.18 -8.79
N MET A 29 4.11 -6.35 -9.67
CA MET A 29 2.85 -6.67 -10.34
C MET A 29 3.04 -7.75 -11.42
N GLY A 30 4.17 -7.75 -12.13
CA GLY A 30 4.53 -8.82 -13.07
C GLY A 30 4.64 -10.17 -12.37
N LEU A 31 5.26 -10.20 -11.19
CA LEU A 31 5.30 -11.40 -10.35
C LEU A 31 3.89 -11.84 -9.92
N GLY A 32 2.99 -10.89 -9.61
CA GLY A 32 1.60 -11.18 -9.30
C GLY A 32 0.83 -11.81 -10.45
N VAL A 33 1.06 -11.36 -11.69
CA VAL A 33 0.51 -12.00 -12.90
C VAL A 33 1.05 -13.41 -13.07
N PHE A 34 2.34 -13.63 -12.83
CA PHE A 34 2.94 -14.95 -12.86
C PHE A 34 2.33 -15.90 -11.82
N LEU A 35 2.12 -15.43 -10.59
CA LEU A 35 1.42 -16.21 -9.55
C LEU A 35 -0.02 -16.55 -9.94
N ALA A 36 -0.74 -15.61 -10.55
CA ALA A 36 -2.08 -15.87 -11.06
C ALA A 36 -2.05 -16.93 -12.18
N ALA A 37 -1.03 -16.92 -13.02
CA ALA A 37 -0.83 -17.95 -14.04
C ALA A 37 -0.51 -19.32 -13.41
N GLN A 38 0.24 -19.39 -12.31
CA GLN A 38 0.52 -20.65 -11.59
C GLN A 38 -0.75 -21.28 -10.99
N LEU A 39 -1.78 -20.48 -10.66
CA LEU A 39 -3.08 -21.01 -10.21
C LEU A 39 -3.90 -21.61 -11.35
N VAL A 40 -3.70 -21.11 -12.57
CA VAL A 40 -4.35 -21.65 -13.79
C VAL A 40 -3.59 -22.84 -14.33
N TRP A 41 -2.25 -22.76 -14.34
CA TRP A 41 -1.34 -23.78 -14.86
C TRP A 41 -0.27 -24.13 -13.80
N PRO A 42 -0.54 -25.13 -12.93
CA PRO A 42 0.39 -25.52 -11.86
C PRO A 42 1.78 -25.96 -12.35
N GLU A 43 1.91 -26.33 -13.61
CA GLU A 43 3.19 -26.68 -14.26
C GLU A 43 4.18 -25.53 -14.24
N LEU A 44 3.71 -24.28 -14.15
CA LEU A 44 4.57 -23.10 -14.02
C LEU A 44 5.30 -23.00 -12.67
N ASN A 45 5.09 -23.94 -11.74
CA ASN A 45 5.97 -24.12 -10.59
C ASN A 45 7.30 -24.80 -10.97
N PHE A 46 7.42 -25.39 -12.17
CA PHE A 46 8.62 -26.02 -12.74
C PHE A 46 9.25 -27.10 -11.85
N ASN A 47 8.57 -27.54 -10.79
CA ASN A 47 9.08 -28.45 -9.75
C ASN A 47 10.39 -27.96 -9.09
N LEU A 48 10.63 -26.65 -9.07
CA LEU A 48 11.79 -26.04 -8.44
C LEU A 48 11.36 -25.33 -7.14
N PRO A 49 12.07 -25.53 -6.00
CA PRO A 49 11.69 -24.93 -4.74
C PRO A 49 11.55 -23.40 -4.81
N TRP A 50 12.46 -22.71 -5.49
CA TRP A 50 12.52 -21.25 -5.56
C TRP A 50 11.49 -20.62 -6.50
N THR A 51 10.83 -21.39 -7.36
CA THR A 51 9.74 -20.93 -8.22
C THR A 51 8.37 -21.38 -7.74
N SER A 52 8.31 -22.13 -6.63
CA SER A 52 7.04 -22.58 -6.08
C SER A 52 6.15 -21.39 -5.66
N PHE A 53 4.85 -21.53 -5.87
CA PHE A 53 3.85 -20.52 -5.48
C PHE A 53 4.02 -20.07 -4.01
N GLY A 54 4.27 -21.02 -3.09
CA GLY A 54 4.43 -20.73 -1.67
C GLY A 54 5.62 -19.86 -1.32
N ARG A 55 6.71 -19.87 -2.13
CA ARG A 55 7.88 -19.00 -1.95
C ARG A 55 7.78 -17.70 -2.72
N LEU A 56 7.13 -17.69 -3.88
CA LEU A 56 6.96 -16.49 -4.68
C LEU A 56 5.82 -15.59 -4.18
N ARG A 57 4.79 -16.16 -3.52
CA ARG A 57 3.67 -15.38 -3.00
C ARG A 57 4.12 -14.35 -1.95
N PRO A 58 4.88 -14.68 -0.88
CA PRO A 58 5.41 -13.67 0.03
C PRO A 58 6.36 -12.68 -0.65
N LEU A 59 7.13 -13.11 -1.64
CA LEU A 59 7.96 -12.21 -2.43
C LEU A 59 7.11 -11.18 -3.19
N HIS A 60 6.01 -11.61 -3.83
CA HIS A 60 5.07 -10.69 -4.47
C HIS A 60 4.48 -9.70 -3.48
N THR A 61 4.02 -10.16 -2.33
CA THR A 61 3.43 -9.33 -1.29
C THR A 61 4.40 -8.25 -0.83
N ASN A 62 5.64 -8.63 -0.50
CA ASN A 62 6.68 -7.68 -0.10
C ASN A 62 7.05 -6.71 -1.23
N ALA A 63 7.12 -7.18 -2.48
CA ALA A 63 7.44 -6.34 -3.63
C ALA A 63 6.38 -5.27 -3.90
N VAL A 64 5.09 -5.59 -3.82
CA VAL A 64 4.04 -4.60 -4.08
C VAL A 64 3.77 -3.68 -2.89
N ILE A 65 3.88 -4.17 -1.65
CA ILE A 65 3.65 -3.34 -0.46
C ILE A 65 4.87 -2.47 -0.17
N PHE A 66 6.04 -3.07 0.03
CA PHE A 66 7.19 -2.37 0.56
C PHE A 66 8.13 -1.83 -0.52
N ALA A 67 8.29 -2.53 -1.66
CA ALA A 67 9.12 -2.00 -2.72
C ALA A 67 8.34 -0.96 -3.55
N PHE A 68 7.21 -1.30 -4.15
CA PHE A 68 6.39 -0.34 -4.91
C PHE A 68 5.75 0.70 -3.99
N GLY A 69 4.91 0.29 -3.06
CA GLY A 69 4.18 1.19 -2.16
C GLY A 69 5.10 1.98 -1.23
N GLY A 70 6.17 1.34 -0.70
CA GLY A 70 7.17 2.00 0.12
C GLY A 70 7.92 3.10 -0.64
N CYS A 71 8.42 2.81 -1.86
CA CYS A 71 9.07 3.83 -2.69
C CYS A 71 8.11 4.98 -3.04
N ALA A 72 6.82 4.69 -3.30
CA ALA A 72 5.81 5.73 -3.54
C ALA A 72 5.62 6.63 -2.31
N LEU A 73 5.53 6.05 -1.11
CA LEU A 73 5.41 6.79 0.16
C LEU A 73 6.64 7.63 0.45
N PHE A 74 7.86 7.10 0.26
CA PHE A 74 9.08 7.88 0.43
C PHE A 74 9.14 9.06 -0.56
N ALA A 75 8.84 8.82 -1.83
CA ALA A 75 8.81 9.88 -2.84
C ALA A 75 7.79 10.96 -2.48
N ALA A 76 6.56 10.57 -2.19
CA ALA A 76 5.46 11.47 -1.89
C ALA A 76 5.65 12.24 -0.59
N SER A 77 6.10 11.59 0.49
CA SER A 77 6.33 12.23 1.78
C SER A 77 7.49 13.22 1.72
N PHE A 78 8.61 12.86 1.09
CA PHE A 78 9.74 13.76 0.90
C PHE A 78 9.42 14.94 -0.02
N TYR A 79 8.58 14.73 -1.04
CA TYR A 79 8.09 15.80 -1.88
C TYR A 79 7.16 16.74 -1.11
N SER A 80 6.16 16.19 -0.44
CA SER A 80 5.09 16.94 0.23
C SER A 80 5.60 17.71 1.45
N VAL A 81 6.45 17.08 2.29
CA VAL A 81 6.96 17.73 3.52
C VAL A 81 7.81 18.94 3.21
N GLN A 82 8.65 18.90 2.18
CA GLN A 82 9.44 20.06 1.78
C GLN A 82 8.53 21.23 1.39
N ARG A 83 7.50 20.97 0.60
CA ARG A 83 6.62 22.00 0.05
C ARG A 83 5.66 22.55 1.08
N THR A 84 5.10 21.72 1.95
CA THR A 84 4.18 22.15 3.01
C THR A 84 4.91 22.85 4.16
N CYS A 85 6.16 22.51 4.39
CA CYS A 85 7.03 23.15 5.38
C CYS A 85 7.83 24.34 4.83
N GLN A 86 7.85 24.54 3.49
CA GLN A 86 8.70 25.51 2.82
C GLN A 86 10.18 25.40 3.26
N ALA A 87 10.67 24.15 3.35
CA ALA A 87 12.00 23.81 3.83
C ALA A 87 12.61 22.69 3.00
N THR A 88 13.93 22.70 2.79
CA THR A 88 14.63 21.56 2.19
C THR A 88 14.70 20.39 3.18
N LEU A 89 14.90 19.17 2.69
CA LEU A 89 15.07 17.99 3.53
C LEU A 89 16.19 18.20 4.57
N PHE A 90 15.96 17.70 5.78
CA PHE A 90 16.84 17.92 6.93
C PHE A 90 18.31 17.61 6.65
N SER A 91 18.59 16.48 5.99
CA SER A 91 19.94 16.05 5.64
C SER A 91 19.94 15.31 4.30
N PRO A 92 20.59 15.86 3.25
CA PRO A 92 20.75 15.16 1.97
C PRO A 92 21.51 13.82 2.10
N LYS A 93 22.45 13.72 3.04
CA LYS A 93 23.22 12.49 3.27
C LYS A 93 22.36 11.38 3.87
N ILE A 94 21.57 11.70 4.90
CA ILE A 94 20.66 10.73 5.53
C ILE A 94 19.53 10.36 4.57
N ALA A 95 19.01 11.29 3.77
CA ALA A 95 18.03 11.00 2.74
C ALA A 95 18.58 10.05 1.65
N ALA A 96 19.82 10.22 1.23
CA ALA A 96 20.49 9.30 0.31
C ALA A 96 20.72 7.93 0.95
N PHE A 97 21.11 7.87 2.22
CA PHE A 97 21.21 6.62 2.97
C PHE A 97 19.88 5.90 3.06
N THR A 98 18.78 6.61 3.33
CA THR A 98 17.40 6.05 3.34
C THR A 98 17.08 5.40 1.98
N PHE A 99 17.42 6.06 0.87
CA PHE A 99 17.17 5.51 -0.46
C PHE A 99 17.96 4.21 -0.70
N TRP A 100 19.28 4.24 -0.57
CA TRP A 100 20.12 3.08 -0.85
C TRP A 100 19.90 1.94 0.13
N GLY A 101 19.69 2.25 1.41
CA GLY A 101 19.37 1.25 2.43
C GLY A 101 18.05 0.55 2.14
N TRP A 102 17.02 1.29 1.70
CA TRP A 102 15.74 0.68 1.31
C TRP A 102 15.86 -0.20 0.08
N GLN A 103 16.63 0.23 -0.94
CA GLN A 103 16.90 -0.62 -2.11
C GLN A 103 17.67 -1.90 -1.72
N LEU A 104 18.62 -1.82 -0.80
CA LEU A 104 19.34 -2.98 -0.27
C LEU A 104 18.39 -3.96 0.43
N VAL A 105 17.49 -3.47 1.28
CA VAL A 105 16.45 -4.31 1.92
C VAL A 105 15.62 -5.06 0.88
N ILE A 106 15.16 -4.35 -0.17
CA ILE A 106 14.37 -4.98 -1.24
C ILE A 106 15.14 -6.09 -1.96
N VAL A 107 16.40 -5.86 -2.27
CA VAL A 107 17.25 -6.88 -2.94
C VAL A 107 17.49 -8.08 -2.03
N LEU A 108 17.75 -7.86 -0.74
CA LEU A 108 17.93 -8.94 0.22
C LEU A 108 16.65 -9.77 0.37
N ALA A 109 15.48 -9.14 0.41
CA ALA A 109 14.19 -9.82 0.41
C ALA A 109 13.97 -10.64 -0.88
N ALA A 110 14.32 -10.08 -2.04
CA ALA A 110 14.21 -10.76 -3.34
C ALA A 110 15.12 -12.00 -3.45
N ILE A 111 16.18 -12.07 -2.67
CA ILE A 111 17.07 -13.23 -2.59
C ILE A 111 16.61 -14.22 -1.53
N SER A 112 16.33 -13.75 -0.29
CA SER A 112 16.07 -14.61 0.85
C SER A 112 14.74 -15.37 0.75
N LEU A 113 13.68 -14.74 0.29
CA LEU A 113 12.35 -15.36 0.24
C LEU A 113 12.27 -16.54 -0.75
N PRO A 114 12.75 -16.46 -2.02
CA PRO A 114 12.79 -17.62 -2.90
C PRO A 114 13.70 -18.75 -2.40
N LEU A 115 14.76 -18.42 -1.66
CA LEU A 115 15.63 -19.41 -1.03
C LEU A 115 14.98 -20.08 0.18
N GLY A 116 13.85 -19.55 0.68
CA GLY A 116 13.10 -20.11 1.80
C GLY A 116 13.58 -19.63 3.18
N TYR A 117 14.41 -18.59 3.24
CA TYR A 117 14.77 -17.94 4.51
C TYR A 117 13.68 -16.96 4.91
N THR A 118 12.82 -17.40 5.82
CA THR A 118 11.64 -16.66 6.23
C THR A 118 11.21 -16.99 7.66
N SER A 119 10.71 -15.99 8.39
CA SER A 119 10.04 -16.16 9.68
C SER A 119 8.60 -16.70 9.53
N SER A 120 8.04 -16.69 8.32
CA SER A 120 6.65 -17.07 8.00
C SER A 120 5.56 -16.17 8.63
N LYS A 121 5.91 -14.99 9.11
CA LYS A 121 4.94 -13.99 9.59
C LYS A 121 4.41 -13.13 8.43
N GLU A 122 3.11 -13.03 8.27
CA GLU A 122 2.47 -12.24 7.19
C GLU A 122 2.90 -10.77 7.26
N TYR A 123 3.40 -10.22 6.15
CA TYR A 123 3.98 -8.87 6.00
C TYR A 123 5.27 -8.62 6.81
N ALA A 124 5.83 -9.64 7.46
CA ALA A 124 7.05 -9.60 8.24
C ALA A 124 7.83 -10.90 8.07
N GLU A 125 7.89 -11.38 6.82
CA GLU A 125 8.47 -12.69 6.49
C GLU A 125 9.99 -12.72 6.58
N LEU A 126 10.68 -11.57 6.67
CA LEU A 126 12.13 -11.49 6.62
C LEU A 126 12.76 -11.96 7.94
N GLU A 127 14.00 -12.43 7.88
CA GLU A 127 14.76 -12.88 9.04
C GLU A 127 15.49 -11.71 9.73
N TRP A 128 15.79 -11.87 11.00
CA TRP A 128 16.31 -10.88 11.94
C TRP A 128 17.43 -9.95 11.42
N PRO A 129 18.43 -10.39 10.58
CA PRO A 129 19.45 -9.44 10.11
C PRO A 129 18.87 -8.37 9.19
N ILE A 130 17.88 -8.74 8.38
CA ILE A 130 17.20 -7.80 7.47
C ILE A 130 16.26 -6.90 8.27
N ASP A 131 15.59 -7.42 9.31
CA ASP A 131 14.73 -6.62 10.20
C ASP A 131 15.49 -5.54 10.95
N ILE A 132 16.71 -5.83 11.39
CA ILE A 132 17.62 -4.82 11.96
C ILE A 132 17.95 -3.74 10.92
N LEU A 133 18.27 -4.13 9.68
CA LEU A 133 18.55 -3.19 8.61
C LEU A 133 17.33 -2.31 8.29
N ILE A 134 16.12 -2.90 8.23
CA ILE A 134 14.87 -2.18 8.08
C ILE A 134 14.71 -1.13 9.19
N THR A 135 14.92 -1.52 10.43
CA THR A 135 14.85 -0.61 11.59
C THR A 135 15.80 0.58 11.43
N ILE A 136 17.06 0.34 11.05
CA ILE A 136 18.07 1.41 10.87
C ILE A 136 17.65 2.36 9.75
N VAL A 137 17.21 1.84 8.61
CA VAL A 137 16.77 2.65 7.46
C VAL A 137 15.51 3.43 7.81
N TRP A 138 14.58 2.82 8.57
CA TRP A 138 13.35 3.46 8.99
C TRP A 138 13.58 4.62 9.97
N VAL A 139 14.50 4.46 10.91
CA VAL A 139 14.94 5.54 11.81
C VAL A 139 15.60 6.68 11.01
N ALA A 140 16.42 6.37 10.02
CA ALA A 140 16.99 7.38 9.13
C ALA A 140 15.88 8.16 8.36
N TYR A 141 14.86 7.46 7.87
CA TYR A 141 13.68 8.08 7.26
C TYR A 141 12.97 9.03 8.25
N ALA A 142 12.70 8.56 9.46
CA ALA A 142 12.07 9.36 10.51
C ALA A 142 12.86 10.64 10.82
N ILE A 143 14.19 10.53 10.95
CA ILE A 143 15.07 11.68 11.19
C ILE A 143 14.95 12.72 10.07
N VAL A 144 14.94 12.29 8.79
CA VAL A 144 14.81 13.20 7.66
C VAL A 144 13.44 13.87 7.65
N PHE A 145 12.38 13.11 7.83
CA PHE A 145 11.01 13.63 7.79
C PHE A 145 10.74 14.61 8.94
N PHE A 146 10.94 14.19 10.18
CA PHE A 146 10.69 15.04 11.35
C PHE A 146 11.69 16.20 11.46
N GLY A 147 12.94 15.99 11.12
CA GLY A 147 13.93 17.06 11.04
C GLY A 147 13.53 18.13 10.01
N THR A 148 12.88 17.75 8.91
CA THR A 148 12.33 18.73 7.94
C THR A 148 11.15 19.50 8.53
N ILE A 149 10.26 18.84 9.27
CA ILE A 149 9.16 19.49 9.99
C ILE A 149 9.69 20.50 11.03
N MET A 150 10.75 20.14 11.75
CA MET A 150 11.39 21.04 12.73
C MET A 150 11.94 22.30 12.07
N LYS A 151 12.41 22.22 10.83
CA LYS A 151 12.91 23.37 10.03
C LYS A 151 11.83 24.14 9.27
N ARG A 152 10.55 23.82 9.48
CA ARG A 152 9.45 24.47 8.75
C ARG A 152 9.44 25.98 8.93
N LYS A 153 9.12 26.69 7.86
CA LYS A 153 8.89 28.13 7.85
C LYS A 153 7.41 28.50 8.00
N THR A 154 6.52 27.51 7.97
CA THR A 154 5.08 27.66 8.19
C THR A 154 4.73 27.53 9.68
N LYS A 155 3.73 28.27 10.15
CA LYS A 155 3.32 28.27 11.57
C LYS A 155 2.70 26.93 12.00
N HIS A 156 1.91 26.31 11.13
CA HIS A 156 1.19 25.06 11.40
C HIS A 156 1.77 23.90 10.62
N ILE A 157 1.51 22.69 11.08
CA ILE A 157 1.83 21.44 10.37
C ILE A 157 0.55 21.02 9.63
N TYR A 158 0.64 20.89 8.30
CA TYR A 158 -0.49 20.48 7.47
C TYR A 158 -0.92 19.03 7.78
N VAL A 159 -2.23 18.76 7.74
CA VAL A 159 -2.80 17.46 8.12
C VAL A 159 -2.21 16.27 7.34
N GLY A 160 -1.82 16.43 6.08
CA GLY A 160 -1.12 15.38 5.33
C GLY A 160 0.18 14.94 6.00
N ASN A 161 0.92 15.88 6.61
CA ASN A 161 2.12 15.55 7.38
C ASN A 161 1.81 14.84 8.71
N TRP A 162 0.62 15.04 9.29
CA TRP A 162 0.20 14.28 10.48
C TRP A 162 0.02 12.81 10.13
N PHE A 163 -0.63 12.51 9.00
CA PHE A 163 -0.80 11.14 8.50
C PHE A 163 0.54 10.47 8.18
N PHE A 164 1.46 11.18 7.50
CA PHE A 164 2.82 10.65 7.28
C PHE A 164 3.57 10.44 8.60
N GLY A 165 3.47 11.37 9.54
CA GLY A 165 4.12 11.25 10.85
C GLY A 165 3.59 10.06 11.65
N ALA A 166 2.26 9.87 11.70
CA ALA A 166 1.63 8.72 12.36
C ALA A 166 2.06 7.41 11.72
N PHE A 167 2.07 7.33 10.37
CA PHE A 167 2.58 6.19 9.62
C PHE A 167 4.03 5.86 10.02
N ILE A 168 4.93 6.85 10.03
CA ILE A 168 6.35 6.64 10.33
C ILE A 168 6.56 6.10 11.75
N VAL A 169 5.93 6.73 12.74
CA VAL A 169 6.09 6.35 14.16
C VAL A 169 5.47 4.98 14.44
N THR A 170 4.24 4.78 13.98
CA THR A 170 3.52 3.54 14.30
C THR A 170 4.16 2.33 13.62
N VAL A 171 4.54 2.44 12.35
CA VAL A 171 5.21 1.33 11.65
C VAL A 171 6.55 0.97 12.30
N ALA A 172 7.31 1.94 12.82
CA ALA A 172 8.53 1.65 13.58
C ALA A 172 8.24 0.77 14.81
N ILE A 173 7.23 1.16 15.60
CA ILE A 173 6.84 0.42 16.82
C ILE A 173 6.32 -0.98 16.46
N LEU A 174 5.45 -1.06 15.46
CA LEU A 174 4.87 -2.32 14.98
C LEU A 174 5.96 -3.29 14.53
N HIS A 175 6.89 -2.83 13.70
CA HIS A 175 7.98 -3.64 13.17
C HIS A 175 8.89 -4.16 14.29
N ILE A 176 9.34 -3.27 15.20
CA ILE A 176 10.22 -3.67 16.30
C ILE A 176 9.53 -4.69 17.20
N VAL A 177 8.30 -4.43 17.63
CA VAL A 177 7.60 -5.32 18.58
C VAL A 177 7.27 -6.68 17.96
N ASN A 178 6.79 -6.71 16.70
CA ASN A 178 6.45 -7.96 16.04
C ASN A 178 7.67 -8.84 15.75
N ASN A 179 8.82 -8.22 15.48
CA ASN A 179 10.05 -8.92 15.10
C ASN A 179 11.05 -9.04 16.28
N LEU A 180 10.55 -9.09 17.50
CA LEU A 180 11.34 -9.53 18.64
C LEU A 180 11.54 -11.05 18.54
N GLU A 181 12.77 -11.42 18.21
CA GLU A 181 13.14 -12.79 17.85
C GLU A 181 14.38 -13.26 18.61
N ILE A 182 14.49 -14.57 18.78
CA ILE A 182 15.63 -15.26 19.36
C ILE A 182 16.42 -15.87 18.19
N PRO A 183 17.57 -15.28 17.78
CA PRO A 183 18.39 -15.82 16.71
C PRO A 183 19.00 -17.17 17.11
N VAL A 184 18.93 -18.16 16.20
CA VAL A 184 19.61 -19.46 16.36
C VAL A 184 20.69 -19.65 15.30
N SER A 185 20.57 -18.98 14.15
CA SER A 185 21.60 -18.85 13.13
C SER A 185 21.45 -17.51 12.41
N PHE A 186 22.35 -17.22 11.47
CA PHE A 186 22.28 -16.00 10.66
C PHE A 186 21.00 -15.94 9.77
N THR A 187 20.46 -17.10 9.42
CA THR A 187 19.28 -17.22 8.52
C THR A 187 18.07 -17.84 9.20
N LYS A 188 18.09 -17.96 10.53
CA LYS A 188 16.96 -18.53 11.29
C LYS A 188 16.84 -17.93 12.68
N SER A 189 15.63 -17.56 13.02
CA SER A 189 15.20 -17.10 14.34
C SER A 189 13.86 -17.72 14.72
N TYR A 190 13.48 -17.53 15.97
CA TYR A 190 12.16 -17.89 16.50
C TYR A 190 11.56 -16.70 17.22
N SER A 191 10.23 -16.56 17.14
CA SER A 191 9.52 -15.48 17.84
C SER A 191 9.79 -15.53 19.35
N LEU A 192 9.93 -14.35 19.95
CA LEU A 192 9.98 -14.20 21.42
C LEU A 192 8.65 -14.63 22.06
N TYR A 193 7.55 -14.53 21.34
CA TYR A 193 6.20 -14.84 21.80
C TYR A 193 5.83 -16.29 21.49
N GLY A 194 4.94 -16.87 22.30
CA GLY A 194 4.47 -18.24 22.11
C GLY A 194 2.96 -18.35 21.92
N GLY A 195 2.53 -19.31 21.11
CA GLY A 195 1.14 -19.72 20.96
C GLY A 195 0.20 -18.61 20.52
N ALA A 196 -0.95 -18.48 21.20
CA ALA A 196 -1.96 -17.46 20.88
C ALA A 196 -1.44 -16.02 21.02
N THR A 197 -0.46 -15.80 21.91
CA THR A 197 0.17 -14.48 22.08
C THR A 197 0.98 -14.10 20.84
N ASP A 198 1.72 -15.03 20.25
CA ASP A 198 2.46 -14.79 19.00
C ASP A 198 1.51 -14.44 17.85
N ALA A 199 0.41 -15.20 17.71
CA ALA A 199 -0.61 -14.90 16.72
C ALA A 199 -1.25 -13.52 16.93
N MET A 200 -1.50 -13.13 18.18
CA MET A 200 -2.06 -11.82 18.51
C MET A 200 -1.09 -10.67 18.20
N VAL A 201 0.19 -10.79 18.56
CA VAL A 201 1.23 -9.80 18.24
C VAL A 201 1.42 -9.70 16.73
N GLN A 202 1.45 -10.84 16.04
CA GLN A 202 1.58 -10.87 14.58
C GLN A 202 0.39 -10.17 13.89
N TRP A 203 -0.84 -10.35 14.35
CA TRP A 203 -1.99 -9.70 13.74
C TRP A 203 -2.27 -8.29 14.29
N TRP A 204 -1.79 -7.96 15.49
CA TRP A 204 -1.64 -6.56 15.85
C TRP A 204 -0.71 -5.82 14.87
N TYR A 205 0.42 -6.42 14.51
CA TYR A 205 1.29 -5.92 13.45
C TYR A 205 0.59 -5.96 12.08
N GLY A 206 0.11 -7.11 11.63
CA GLY A 206 -0.39 -7.33 10.28
C GLY A 206 -1.57 -6.43 9.92
N HIS A 207 -2.56 -6.30 10.82
CA HIS A 207 -3.68 -5.39 10.63
C HIS A 207 -3.23 -3.92 10.64
N ASN A 208 -2.36 -3.55 11.58
CA ASN A 208 -1.86 -2.19 11.68
C ASN A 208 -0.85 -1.83 10.58
N ALA A 209 -0.18 -2.80 9.97
CA ALA A 209 0.58 -2.59 8.73
C ALA A 209 -0.35 -2.11 7.61
N VAL A 210 -1.53 -2.72 7.43
CA VAL A 210 -2.52 -2.20 6.47
C VAL A 210 -3.13 -0.87 6.96
N GLY A 211 -3.31 -0.68 8.27
CA GLY A 211 -3.86 0.55 8.84
C GLY A 211 -2.94 1.75 8.75
N PHE A 212 -1.66 1.58 9.01
CA PHE A 212 -0.70 2.69 9.04
C PHE A 212 0.18 2.76 7.80
N PHE A 213 0.68 1.66 7.29
CA PHE A 213 1.45 1.68 6.05
C PHE A 213 0.53 1.88 4.83
N LEU A 214 -0.46 1.01 4.63
CA LEU A 214 -1.31 1.04 3.43
C LEU A 214 -2.49 2.02 3.53
N THR A 215 -2.83 2.54 4.71
CA THR A 215 -3.93 3.50 4.86
C THR A 215 -3.41 4.88 5.28
N ALA A 216 -2.87 5.05 6.50
CA ALA A 216 -2.47 6.38 6.98
C ALA A 216 -1.42 7.05 6.07
N GLY A 217 -0.39 6.33 5.63
CA GLY A 217 0.61 6.85 4.71
C GLY A 217 0.00 7.37 3.40
N PHE A 218 -0.90 6.59 2.80
CA PHE A 218 -1.56 6.97 1.54
C PHE A 218 -2.65 8.04 1.74
N LEU A 219 -3.24 8.15 2.93
CA LEU A 219 -4.07 9.30 3.28
C LEU A 219 -3.25 10.60 3.35
N GLY A 220 -2.00 10.53 3.78
CA GLY A 220 -1.07 11.66 3.66
C GLY A 220 -0.90 12.11 2.20
N MET A 221 -0.82 11.16 1.26
CA MET A 221 -0.82 11.45 -0.18
C MET A 221 -2.16 12.06 -0.61
N MET A 222 -3.28 11.49 -0.21
CA MET A 222 -4.61 11.99 -0.55
C MET A 222 -4.77 13.46 -0.16
N TYR A 223 -4.47 13.80 1.08
CA TYR A 223 -4.59 15.17 1.58
C TYR A 223 -3.68 16.17 0.85
N TYR A 224 -2.60 15.71 0.23
CA TYR A 224 -1.73 16.57 -0.57
C TYR A 224 -2.13 16.60 -2.05
N PHE A 225 -2.23 15.44 -2.72
CA PHE A 225 -2.32 15.39 -4.18
C PHE A 225 -3.73 15.63 -4.72
N VAL A 226 -4.79 15.23 -4.01
CA VAL A 226 -6.17 15.47 -4.45
C VAL A 226 -6.48 16.97 -4.50
N PRO A 227 -6.23 17.76 -3.43
CA PRO A 227 -6.43 19.20 -3.48
C PRO A 227 -5.57 19.88 -4.54
N LYS A 228 -4.31 19.45 -4.71
CA LYS A 228 -3.39 20.04 -5.69
C LYS A 228 -3.81 19.76 -7.13
N GLN A 229 -4.24 18.55 -7.45
CA GLN A 229 -4.68 18.20 -8.80
C GLN A 229 -6.06 18.79 -9.12
N ALA A 230 -6.96 18.83 -8.14
CA ALA A 230 -8.26 19.45 -8.29
C ALA A 230 -8.20 21.00 -8.32
N GLU A 231 -7.07 21.60 -7.91
CA GLU A 231 -6.91 23.05 -7.71
C GLU A 231 -7.99 23.61 -6.76
N ARG A 232 -8.24 22.87 -5.67
CA ARG A 232 -9.22 23.21 -4.65
C ARG A 232 -8.62 22.99 -3.26
N PRO A 233 -8.99 23.79 -2.25
CA PRO A 233 -8.66 23.44 -0.87
C PRO A 233 -9.39 22.17 -0.48
N ILE A 234 -8.85 21.43 0.51
CA ILE A 234 -9.59 20.30 1.10
C ILE A 234 -10.97 20.76 1.57
N TYR A 235 -11.99 19.99 1.29
CA TYR A 235 -13.39 20.36 1.54
C TYR A 235 -13.63 20.82 2.99
N SER A 236 -13.18 20.03 3.96
CA SER A 236 -13.32 20.36 5.38
C SER A 236 -12.05 20.05 6.16
N TYR A 237 -11.33 21.08 6.59
CA TYR A 237 -10.15 20.87 7.44
C TYR A 237 -10.53 20.36 8.84
N ARG A 238 -11.68 20.75 9.37
CA ARG A 238 -12.20 20.20 10.64
C ARG A 238 -12.48 18.70 10.53
N LEU A 239 -13.09 18.27 9.44
CA LEU A 239 -13.31 16.84 9.19
C LEU A 239 -11.98 16.08 9.05
N SER A 240 -10.93 16.70 8.48
CA SER A 240 -9.59 16.11 8.43
C SER A 240 -9.02 15.83 9.82
N ILE A 241 -9.23 16.74 10.76
CA ILE A 241 -8.78 16.58 12.16
C ILE A 241 -9.52 15.43 12.84
N VAL A 242 -10.84 15.39 12.69
CA VAL A 242 -11.67 14.30 13.24
C VAL A 242 -11.29 12.96 12.62
N HIS A 243 -11.14 12.92 11.29
CA HIS A 243 -10.69 11.74 10.56
C HIS A 243 -9.35 11.23 11.10
N PHE A 244 -8.36 12.12 11.24
CA PHE A 244 -7.04 11.73 11.73
C PHE A 244 -7.10 11.07 13.11
N TRP A 245 -7.63 11.80 14.10
CA TRP A 245 -7.62 11.30 15.48
C TRP A 245 -8.50 10.06 15.66
N ALA A 246 -9.69 10.03 15.08
CA ALA A 246 -10.56 8.87 15.18
C ALA A 246 -9.94 7.64 14.50
N LEU A 247 -9.36 7.80 13.30
CA LEU A 247 -8.72 6.68 12.60
C LEU A 247 -7.54 6.11 13.39
N ILE A 248 -6.59 6.97 13.80
CA ILE A 248 -5.37 6.54 14.48
C ILE A 248 -5.67 5.84 15.80
N THR A 249 -6.60 6.36 16.60
CA THR A 249 -6.92 5.77 17.91
C THR A 249 -7.68 4.44 17.82
N LEU A 250 -8.52 4.27 16.81
CA LEU A 250 -9.35 3.06 16.67
C LEU A 250 -8.60 1.92 15.97
N TYR A 251 -7.75 2.23 15.01
CA TYR A 251 -7.09 1.23 14.15
C TYR A 251 -6.29 0.21 14.96
N ILE A 252 -5.54 0.66 15.96
CA ILE A 252 -4.64 -0.18 16.74
C ILE A 252 -5.34 -1.32 17.51
N TRP A 253 -6.66 -1.26 17.68
CA TRP A 253 -7.45 -2.26 18.41
C TRP A 253 -8.12 -3.30 17.51
N ALA A 254 -8.13 -3.11 16.19
CA ALA A 254 -8.92 -3.92 15.28
C ALA A 254 -8.27 -5.28 14.92
N GLY A 255 -6.95 -5.43 15.11
CA GLY A 255 -6.18 -6.61 14.71
C GLY A 255 -6.76 -7.98 15.11
N PRO A 256 -7.31 -8.16 16.33
CA PRO A 256 -7.86 -9.46 16.76
C PRO A 256 -9.01 -9.99 15.88
N HIS A 257 -9.62 -9.20 15.02
CA HIS A 257 -10.62 -9.71 14.07
C HIS A 257 -10.05 -10.71 13.05
N HIS A 258 -8.74 -10.75 12.85
CA HIS A 258 -8.09 -11.79 12.04
C HIS A 258 -8.04 -13.16 12.74
N LEU A 259 -8.34 -13.21 14.03
CA LEU A 259 -8.21 -14.39 14.87
C LEU A 259 -9.56 -14.91 15.40
N HIS A 260 -10.65 -14.63 14.68
CA HIS A 260 -11.95 -15.22 14.98
C HIS A 260 -11.88 -16.74 14.89
N TYR A 261 -12.58 -17.41 15.82
CA TYR A 261 -12.65 -18.88 15.90
C TYR A 261 -11.29 -19.56 16.17
N THR A 262 -10.33 -18.83 16.73
CA THR A 262 -9.04 -19.36 17.17
C THR A 262 -8.99 -19.51 18.70
N ALA A 263 -7.83 -19.93 19.23
CA ALA A 263 -7.58 -20.04 20.68
C ALA A 263 -7.42 -18.67 21.38
N LEU A 264 -7.49 -17.55 20.67
CA LEU A 264 -7.50 -16.22 21.28
C LEU A 264 -8.77 -16.05 22.14
N PRO A 265 -8.70 -15.48 23.36
CA PRO A 265 -9.89 -15.23 24.19
C PRO A 265 -11.00 -14.51 23.42
N ASP A 266 -12.26 -14.93 23.61
CA ASP A 266 -13.39 -14.42 22.84
C ASP A 266 -13.62 -12.92 23.01
N TRP A 267 -13.36 -12.38 24.19
CA TRP A 267 -13.47 -10.93 24.43
C TRP A 267 -12.51 -10.12 23.52
N ALA A 268 -11.30 -10.63 23.26
CA ALA A 268 -10.33 -9.97 22.40
C ALA A 268 -10.78 -10.03 20.92
N GLN A 269 -11.34 -11.18 20.49
CA GLN A 269 -11.94 -11.31 19.16
C GLN A 269 -13.10 -10.34 18.98
N SER A 270 -13.98 -10.24 19.97
CA SER A 270 -15.13 -9.32 19.96
C SER A 270 -14.70 -7.85 19.98
N LEU A 271 -13.64 -7.50 20.74
CA LEU A 271 -13.05 -6.18 20.72
C LEU A 271 -12.56 -5.81 19.31
N GLY A 272 -11.84 -6.71 18.66
CA GLY A 272 -11.38 -6.52 17.27
C GLY A 272 -12.54 -6.27 16.30
N MET A 273 -13.62 -7.03 16.41
CA MET A 273 -14.83 -6.86 15.62
C MET A 273 -15.47 -5.47 15.85
N VAL A 274 -15.71 -5.09 17.09
CA VAL A 274 -16.37 -3.82 17.44
C VAL A 274 -15.55 -2.62 16.97
N MET A 275 -14.24 -2.64 17.21
CA MET A 275 -13.36 -1.55 16.80
C MET A 275 -13.27 -1.44 15.26
N SER A 276 -13.31 -2.57 14.55
CA SER A 276 -13.39 -2.59 13.08
C SER A 276 -14.68 -1.97 12.56
N LEU A 277 -15.83 -2.24 13.18
CA LEU A 277 -17.10 -1.63 12.80
C LEU A 277 -17.10 -0.12 13.03
N ILE A 278 -16.55 0.35 14.14
CA ILE A 278 -16.47 1.78 14.44
C ILE A 278 -15.55 2.51 13.45
N LEU A 279 -14.51 1.84 12.94
CA LEU A 279 -13.59 2.40 11.93
C LEU A 279 -14.28 2.81 10.61
N LEU A 280 -15.46 2.27 10.32
CA LEU A 280 -16.23 2.67 9.14
C LEU A 280 -16.49 4.18 9.14
N ALA A 281 -16.83 4.76 10.28
CA ALA A 281 -17.16 6.19 10.38
C ALA A 281 -15.98 7.11 10.01
N PRO A 282 -14.78 7.03 10.63
CA PRO A 282 -13.67 7.87 10.23
C PRO A 282 -13.17 7.58 8.80
N SER A 283 -13.15 6.33 8.36
CA SER A 283 -12.69 5.98 7.01
C SER A 283 -13.57 6.61 5.93
N TRP A 284 -14.89 6.50 6.08
CA TRP A 284 -15.82 7.13 5.17
C TRP A 284 -15.83 8.66 5.30
N GLY A 285 -15.62 9.19 6.51
CA GLY A 285 -15.40 10.61 6.71
C GLY A 285 -14.22 11.13 5.87
N GLY A 286 -13.12 10.39 5.82
CA GLY A 286 -11.96 10.71 4.99
C GLY A 286 -12.26 10.60 3.49
N MET A 287 -12.94 9.52 3.07
CA MET A 287 -13.37 9.35 1.67
C MET A 287 -14.27 10.51 1.24
N ILE A 288 -15.29 10.83 2.01
CA ILE A 288 -16.23 11.93 1.70
C ILE A 288 -15.47 13.24 1.63
N ASN A 289 -14.58 13.53 2.56
CA ASN A 289 -13.78 14.75 2.56
C ASN A 289 -12.92 14.89 1.29
N GLY A 290 -12.28 13.79 0.87
CA GLY A 290 -11.52 13.74 -0.38
C GLY A 290 -12.40 13.94 -1.62
N MET A 291 -13.53 13.23 -1.71
CA MET A 291 -14.46 13.34 -2.83
C MET A 291 -15.07 14.74 -2.92
N MET A 292 -15.53 15.30 -1.81
CA MET A 292 -16.15 16.63 -1.77
C MET A 292 -15.15 17.78 -2.02
N THR A 293 -13.86 17.50 -1.97
CA THR A 293 -12.81 18.43 -2.46
C THR A 293 -13.02 18.80 -3.93
N LEU A 294 -13.68 17.94 -4.70
CA LEU A 294 -14.06 18.23 -6.08
C LEU A 294 -15.35 19.05 -6.22
N SER A 295 -15.99 19.46 -5.13
CA SER A 295 -17.19 20.27 -5.20
C SER A 295 -16.95 21.56 -6.04
N GLY A 296 -17.75 21.72 -7.11
CA GLY A 296 -17.54 22.77 -8.12
C GLY A 296 -16.42 22.49 -9.15
N ALA A 297 -15.74 21.35 -9.09
CA ALA A 297 -14.68 20.97 -10.00
C ALA A 297 -14.85 19.56 -10.64
N TRP A 298 -16.01 18.92 -10.49
CA TRP A 298 -16.31 17.60 -11.04
C TRP A 298 -16.16 17.51 -12.54
N HIS A 299 -16.38 18.61 -13.27
CA HIS A 299 -16.19 18.69 -14.73
C HIS A 299 -14.74 18.38 -15.16
N LYS A 300 -13.74 18.63 -14.29
CA LYS A 300 -12.33 18.33 -14.57
C LYS A 300 -12.06 16.84 -14.81
N LEU A 301 -12.88 15.95 -14.25
CA LEU A 301 -12.76 14.51 -14.50
C LEU A 301 -12.94 14.12 -15.97
N ARG A 302 -13.58 14.97 -16.78
CA ARG A 302 -13.76 14.70 -18.23
C ARG A 302 -12.46 14.83 -18.99
N THR A 303 -11.54 15.68 -18.57
CA THR A 303 -10.33 16.05 -19.30
C THR A 303 -9.02 15.68 -18.58
N ASP A 304 -9.04 15.51 -17.26
CA ASP A 304 -7.87 15.23 -16.45
C ASP A 304 -7.79 13.75 -16.02
N PRO A 305 -7.00 12.91 -16.72
CA PRO A 305 -6.87 11.50 -16.37
C PRO A 305 -6.09 11.28 -15.05
N ILE A 306 -5.24 12.22 -14.63
CA ILE A 306 -4.53 12.13 -13.34
C ILE A 306 -5.54 12.26 -12.20
N LEU A 307 -6.45 13.22 -12.31
CA LEU A 307 -7.51 13.41 -11.32
C LEU A 307 -8.44 12.19 -11.25
N ARG A 308 -8.69 11.51 -12.38
CA ARG A 308 -9.46 10.24 -12.39
C ARG A 308 -8.81 9.17 -11.53
N PHE A 309 -7.49 8.96 -11.63
CA PHE A 309 -6.76 8.04 -10.77
C PHE A 309 -6.97 8.36 -9.29
N LEU A 310 -6.82 9.62 -8.90
CA LEU A 310 -6.96 10.07 -7.52
C LEU A 310 -8.40 9.90 -6.99
N VAL A 311 -9.41 10.17 -7.82
CA VAL A 311 -10.82 10.06 -7.40
C VAL A 311 -11.28 8.61 -7.34
N VAL A 312 -10.91 7.79 -8.33
CA VAL A 312 -11.24 6.36 -8.32
C VAL A 312 -10.55 5.64 -7.16
N SER A 313 -9.33 6.06 -6.81
CA SER A 313 -8.67 5.52 -5.61
C SER A 313 -9.49 5.79 -4.34
N LEU A 314 -10.10 6.95 -4.20
CA LEU A 314 -10.99 7.26 -3.07
C LEU A 314 -12.26 6.40 -3.06
N ALA A 315 -12.83 6.09 -4.23
CA ALA A 315 -13.96 5.17 -4.32
C ALA A 315 -13.58 3.76 -3.84
N PHE A 316 -12.42 3.26 -4.25
CA PHE A 316 -11.90 1.97 -3.78
C PHE A 316 -11.52 2.00 -2.30
N TYR A 317 -11.00 3.12 -1.79
CA TYR A 317 -10.77 3.31 -0.36
C TYR A 317 -12.07 3.16 0.43
N GLY A 318 -13.13 3.84 0.01
CA GLY A 318 -14.44 3.72 0.65
C GLY A 318 -15.02 2.30 0.57
N MET A 319 -14.87 1.62 -0.58
CA MET A 319 -15.32 0.25 -0.76
C MET A 319 -14.54 -0.73 0.14
N SER A 320 -13.22 -0.66 0.14
CA SER A 320 -12.36 -1.54 0.96
C SER A 320 -12.59 -1.34 2.46
N THR A 321 -12.79 -0.09 2.89
CA THR A 321 -13.04 0.24 4.29
C THR A 321 -14.51 0.05 4.71
N PHE A 322 -15.41 -0.27 3.80
CA PHE A 322 -16.72 -0.86 4.09
C PHE A 322 -16.62 -2.39 4.21
N GLU A 323 -15.95 -3.01 3.25
CA GLU A 323 -15.80 -4.47 3.17
C GLU A 323 -15.03 -5.05 4.36
N GLY A 324 -13.93 -4.40 4.80
CA GLY A 324 -13.13 -4.83 5.95
C GLY A 324 -13.95 -4.96 7.24
N PRO A 325 -14.63 -3.91 7.70
CA PRO A 325 -15.55 -3.99 8.84
C PRO A 325 -16.65 -5.04 8.68
N MET A 326 -17.23 -5.19 7.50
CA MET A 326 -18.22 -6.22 7.22
C MET A 326 -17.64 -7.62 7.41
N MET A 327 -16.46 -7.89 6.88
CA MET A 327 -15.75 -9.17 7.04
C MET A 327 -15.26 -9.42 8.47
N ALA A 328 -15.13 -8.37 9.30
CA ALA A 328 -14.81 -8.49 10.71
C ALA A 328 -15.99 -8.99 11.56
N ILE A 329 -17.22 -8.91 11.07
CA ILE A 329 -18.39 -9.48 11.77
C ILE A 329 -18.24 -11.00 11.81
N LYS A 330 -18.32 -11.61 13.00
CA LYS A 330 -18.05 -13.05 13.19
C LYS A 330 -18.82 -13.94 12.20
N THR A 331 -20.10 -13.71 11.98
CA THR A 331 -20.92 -14.52 11.04
C THR A 331 -20.49 -14.37 9.58
N VAL A 332 -20.07 -13.19 9.16
CA VAL A 332 -19.52 -12.96 7.81
C VAL A 332 -18.10 -13.54 7.72
N ASN A 333 -17.30 -13.37 8.76
CA ASN A 333 -15.95 -13.92 8.86
C ASN A 333 -15.95 -15.44 8.74
N ALA A 334 -16.91 -16.13 9.37
CA ALA A 334 -17.08 -17.57 9.26
C ALA A 334 -17.27 -18.07 7.80
N LEU A 335 -17.78 -17.21 6.92
CA LEU A 335 -17.90 -17.51 5.48
C LEU A 335 -16.67 -17.10 4.69
N SER A 336 -16.08 -15.93 5.00
CA SER A 336 -15.03 -15.30 4.19
C SER A 336 -13.61 -15.70 4.56
N HIS A 337 -13.37 -16.13 5.81
CA HIS A 337 -12.02 -16.40 6.32
C HIS A 337 -11.34 -17.53 5.53
N TYR A 338 -10.10 -17.32 5.13
CA TYR A 338 -9.28 -18.21 4.31
C TYR A 338 -9.78 -18.43 2.87
N THR A 339 -10.84 -17.76 2.44
CA THR A 339 -11.33 -17.84 1.07
C THR A 339 -10.71 -16.79 0.15
N ASP A 340 -10.94 -16.91 -1.15
CA ASP A 340 -10.55 -15.91 -2.15
C ASP A 340 -11.27 -14.57 -1.98
N TRP A 341 -12.33 -14.49 -1.17
CA TRP A 341 -12.93 -13.20 -0.81
C TRP A 341 -11.95 -12.29 -0.10
N THR A 342 -11.11 -12.84 0.81
CA THR A 342 -10.02 -12.09 1.45
C THR A 342 -9.02 -11.56 0.41
N ILE A 343 -8.72 -12.34 -0.62
CA ILE A 343 -7.84 -11.93 -1.73
C ILE A 343 -8.50 -10.81 -2.56
N GLY A 344 -9.81 -10.90 -2.83
CA GLY A 344 -10.58 -9.82 -3.47
C GLY A 344 -10.53 -8.53 -2.67
N HIS A 345 -10.78 -8.61 -1.36
CA HIS A 345 -10.71 -7.48 -0.44
C HIS A 345 -9.33 -6.80 -0.44
N VAL A 346 -8.26 -7.58 -0.27
CA VAL A 346 -6.91 -7.02 -0.21
C VAL A 346 -6.49 -6.38 -1.54
N HIS A 347 -6.95 -6.90 -2.69
CA HIS A 347 -6.65 -6.30 -3.99
C HIS A 347 -7.55 -5.11 -4.32
N ALA A 348 -8.78 -5.03 -3.79
CA ALA A 348 -9.57 -3.81 -3.81
C ALA A 348 -8.82 -2.66 -3.11
N GLY A 349 -8.20 -2.94 -1.97
CA GLY A 349 -7.31 -2.01 -1.26
C GLY A 349 -5.98 -1.78 -1.99
N ALA A 350 -5.27 -2.84 -2.35
CA ALA A 350 -3.91 -2.73 -2.90
C ALA A 350 -3.87 -2.17 -4.32
N LEU A 351 -4.73 -2.64 -5.22
CA LEU A 351 -4.80 -2.13 -6.59
C LEU A 351 -5.69 -0.89 -6.68
N GLY A 352 -6.91 -0.98 -6.14
CA GLY A 352 -7.90 0.09 -6.25
C GLY A 352 -7.55 1.33 -5.45
N TRP A 353 -7.10 1.20 -4.20
CA TRP A 353 -6.71 2.34 -3.37
C TRP A 353 -5.22 2.67 -3.51
N VAL A 354 -4.34 1.78 -3.06
CA VAL A 354 -2.91 2.05 -2.92
C VAL A 354 -2.22 2.28 -4.27
N ALA A 355 -2.41 1.40 -5.25
CA ALA A 355 -1.76 1.57 -6.54
C ALA A 355 -2.33 2.77 -7.31
N MET A 356 -3.65 2.94 -7.35
CA MET A 356 -4.26 4.06 -8.08
C MET A 356 -3.82 5.43 -7.54
N ILE A 357 -3.78 5.61 -6.20
CA ILE A 357 -3.34 6.89 -5.64
C ILE A 357 -1.84 7.11 -5.85
N SER A 358 -1.02 6.05 -5.78
CA SER A 358 0.41 6.12 -6.08
C SER A 358 0.67 6.53 -7.53
N ILE A 359 -0.03 5.91 -8.47
CA ILE A 359 0.06 6.20 -9.90
C ILE A 359 -0.36 7.66 -10.17
N GLY A 360 -1.50 8.08 -9.61
CA GLY A 360 -1.98 9.46 -9.74
C GLY A 360 -1.00 10.48 -9.17
N ALA A 361 -0.46 10.23 -7.98
CA ALA A 361 0.54 11.09 -7.34
C ALA A 361 1.84 11.16 -8.16
N LEU A 362 2.32 10.03 -8.70
CA LEU A 362 3.51 10.00 -9.55
C LEU A 362 3.30 10.76 -10.86
N TYR A 363 2.17 10.60 -11.53
CA TYR A 363 1.84 11.37 -12.73
C TYR A 363 1.75 12.87 -12.47
N HIS A 364 1.27 13.27 -11.26
CA HIS A 364 1.30 14.66 -10.83
C HIS A 364 2.72 15.17 -10.57
N MET A 365 3.55 14.34 -9.92
CA MET A 365 4.84 14.74 -9.36
C MET A 365 5.98 14.67 -10.38
N ILE A 366 6.04 13.62 -11.21
CA ILE A 366 7.15 13.35 -12.15
C ILE A 366 7.47 14.55 -13.05
N PRO A 367 6.53 15.15 -13.78
CA PRO A 367 6.89 16.29 -14.63
C PRO A 367 7.49 17.42 -13.80
N LYS A 368 6.95 17.72 -12.63
CA LYS A 368 7.40 18.82 -11.78
C LYS A 368 8.84 18.61 -11.25
N ILE A 369 9.15 17.41 -10.78
CA ILE A 369 10.48 17.12 -10.24
C ILE A 369 11.54 16.95 -11.34
N PHE A 370 11.13 16.71 -12.59
CA PHE A 370 12.03 16.60 -13.75
C PHE A 370 12.03 17.84 -14.66
N GLY A 371 11.39 18.94 -14.24
CA GLY A 371 11.38 20.20 -15.01
C GLY A 371 10.63 20.13 -16.33
N ARG A 372 9.55 19.34 -16.37
CA ARG A 372 8.70 19.20 -17.54
C ARG A 372 7.34 19.86 -17.30
N PRO A 373 6.74 20.47 -18.33
CA PRO A 373 5.42 21.10 -18.19
C PRO A 373 4.32 20.08 -17.89
N GLN A 374 4.44 18.86 -18.45
CA GLN A 374 3.51 17.76 -18.28
C GLN A 374 4.18 16.42 -18.60
N MET A 375 3.48 15.31 -18.34
CA MET A 375 3.89 14.00 -18.83
C MET A 375 3.94 13.96 -20.36
N TYR A 376 4.76 13.09 -20.92
CA TYR A 376 4.93 12.94 -22.37
C TYR A 376 3.61 12.80 -23.12
N SER A 377 2.66 12.02 -22.59
CA SER A 377 1.36 11.81 -23.22
C SER A 377 0.23 11.66 -22.20
N LEU A 378 -0.75 12.55 -22.23
CA LEU A 378 -1.98 12.45 -21.48
C LEU A 378 -2.87 11.30 -22.00
N GLY A 379 -2.80 10.99 -23.28
CA GLY A 379 -3.52 9.86 -23.90
C GLY A 379 -3.08 8.51 -23.31
N LEU A 380 -1.76 8.33 -23.08
CA LEU A 380 -1.24 7.13 -22.40
C LEU A 380 -1.70 7.06 -20.94
N ILE A 381 -1.81 8.19 -20.24
CA ILE A 381 -2.36 8.20 -18.87
C ILE A 381 -3.84 7.78 -18.90
N ASN A 382 -4.61 8.27 -19.86
CA ASN A 382 -6.01 7.90 -20.00
C ASN A 382 -6.18 6.40 -20.32
N ALA A 383 -5.38 5.86 -21.23
CA ALA A 383 -5.37 4.42 -21.53
C ALA A 383 -5.01 3.60 -20.30
N HIS A 384 -3.95 3.99 -19.58
CA HIS A 384 -3.56 3.34 -18.32
C HIS A 384 -4.71 3.37 -17.29
N PHE A 385 -5.37 4.51 -17.14
CA PHE A 385 -6.51 4.63 -16.20
C PHE A 385 -7.60 3.57 -16.46
N TRP A 386 -8.00 3.41 -17.72
CA TRP A 386 -9.03 2.44 -18.06
C TRP A 386 -8.55 0.99 -17.90
N LEU A 387 -7.33 0.69 -18.33
CA LEU A 387 -6.74 -0.65 -18.12
C LEU A 387 -6.64 -0.99 -16.63
N ALA A 388 -6.16 -0.06 -15.82
CA ALA A 388 -6.05 -0.27 -14.37
C ALA A 388 -7.43 -0.44 -13.71
N THR A 389 -8.42 0.37 -14.08
CA THR A 389 -9.77 0.29 -13.51
C THR A 389 -10.46 -1.01 -13.90
N ILE A 390 -10.47 -1.35 -15.20
CA ILE A 390 -11.12 -2.59 -15.72
C ILE A 390 -10.41 -3.81 -15.14
N GLY A 391 -9.06 -3.83 -15.16
CA GLY A 391 -8.27 -4.92 -14.61
C GLY A 391 -8.56 -5.17 -13.13
N THR A 392 -8.63 -4.11 -12.32
CA THR A 392 -8.98 -4.21 -10.89
C THR A 392 -10.39 -4.77 -10.71
N VAL A 393 -11.38 -4.25 -11.41
CA VAL A 393 -12.79 -4.70 -11.27
C VAL A 393 -12.95 -6.17 -11.64
N LEU A 394 -12.36 -6.61 -12.76
CA LEU A 394 -12.38 -8.03 -13.15
C LEU A 394 -11.73 -8.92 -12.10
N TYR A 395 -10.56 -8.49 -11.60
CA TYR A 395 -9.81 -9.23 -10.59
C TYR A 395 -10.63 -9.42 -9.30
N ILE A 396 -11.11 -8.32 -8.70
CA ILE A 396 -11.80 -8.39 -7.41
C ILE A 396 -13.16 -9.10 -7.52
N ALA A 397 -13.91 -8.86 -8.60
CA ALA A 397 -15.21 -9.51 -8.80
C ALA A 397 -15.06 -11.03 -8.91
N SER A 398 -14.04 -11.53 -9.64
CA SER A 398 -13.78 -12.97 -9.73
C SER A 398 -13.42 -13.58 -8.38
N MET A 399 -12.66 -12.86 -7.55
CA MET A 399 -12.27 -13.32 -6.22
C MET A 399 -13.42 -13.27 -5.21
N TRP A 400 -14.34 -12.32 -5.32
CA TRP A 400 -15.57 -12.32 -4.52
C TRP A 400 -16.45 -13.53 -4.84
N VAL A 401 -16.68 -13.80 -6.14
CA VAL A 401 -17.46 -14.97 -6.56
C VAL A 401 -16.81 -16.26 -6.08
N ASN A 402 -15.51 -16.43 -6.30
CA ASN A 402 -14.78 -17.60 -5.80
C ASN A 402 -14.86 -17.73 -4.29
N GLY A 403 -14.59 -16.66 -3.56
CA GLY A 403 -14.55 -16.69 -2.10
C GLY A 403 -15.90 -17.02 -1.47
N ILE A 404 -17.00 -16.48 -2.01
CA ILE A 404 -18.35 -16.83 -1.55
C ILE A 404 -18.64 -18.29 -1.85
N ALA A 405 -18.36 -18.77 -3.07
CA ALA A 405 -18.54 -20.17 -3.44
C ALA A 405 -17.72 -21.12 -2.56
N GLN A 406 -16.44 -20.82 -2.35
CA GLN A 406 -15.56 -21.59 -1.45
C GLN A 406 -16.12 -21.65 -0.04
N GLY A 407 -16.50 -20.53 0.54
CA GLY A 407 -17.03 -20.47 1.90
C GLY A 407 -18.33 -21.27 2.07
N LEU A 408 -19.21 -21.24 1.07
CA LEU A 408 -20.44 -22.04 1.07
C LEU A 408 -20.15 -23.54 0.93
N MET A 409 -19.25 -23.93 0.02
CA MET A 409 -18.87 -25.34 -0.20
C MET A 409 -18.16 -25.93 1.00
N TRP A 410 -17.22 -25.18 1.63
CA TRP A 410 -16.46 -25.68 2.79
C TRP A 410 -17.33 -25.86 4.06
N ARG A 411 -18.47 -25.18 4.12
CA ARG A 411 -19.42 -25.27 5.25
C ARG A 411 -20.57 -26.24 5.01
N ALA A 412 -20.71 -26.76 3.80
CA ALA A 412 -21.74 -27.70 3.49
C ALA A 412 -21.42 -29.07 4.12
N VAL A 413 -22.34 -29.57 4.95
CA VAL A 413 -22.23 -30.85 5.61
C VAL A 413 -23.47 -31.69 5.33
N ASN A 414 -23.27 -32.99 5.21
CA ASN A 414 -24.34 -34.00 5.09
C ASN A 414 -25.02 -34.22 6.45
N GLU A 415 -26.13 -34.95 6.45
CA GLU A 415 -26.88 -35.28 7.67
C GLU A 415 -26.04 -36.07 8.70
N ASP A 416 -25.09 -36.87 8.23
CA ASP A 416 -24.15 -37.62 9.06
C ASP A 416 -22.96 -36.80 9.57
N GLY A 417 -22.89 -35.50 9.23
CA GLY A 417 -21.81 -34.58 9.64
C GLY A 417 -20.56 -34.65 8.77
N THR A 418 -20.52 -35.45 7.71
CA THR A 418 -19.43 -35.47 6.74
C THR A 418 -19.48 -34.26 5.80
N LEU A 419 -18.35 -33.87 5.20
CA LEU A 419 -18.30 -32.77 4.24
C LEU A 419 -19.05 -33.16 2.93
N THR A 420 -19.90 -32.27 2.44
CA THR A 420 -20.61 -32.45 1.17
C THR A 420 -19.65 -32.40 -0.02
N TYR A 421 -18.68 -31.51 0.04
CA TYR A 421 -17.70 -31.29 -1.03
C TYR A 421 -16.28 -31.59 -0.52
N SER A 422 -15.49 -32.24 -1.38
CA SER A 422 -14.05 -32.37 -1.15
C SER A 422 -13.34 -31.04 -1.45
N PHE A 423 -12.11 -30.91 -0.97
CA PHE A 423 -11.26 -29.76 -1.30
C PHE A 423 -11.01 -29.63 -2.81
N VAL A 424 -10.81 -30.75 -3.50
CA VAL A 424 -10.57 -30.79 -4.95
C VAL A 424 -11.78 -30.28 -5.72
N GLU A 425 -12.99 -30.66 -5.34
CA GLU A 425 -14.22 -30.16 -5.97
C GLU A 425 -14.34 -28.63 -5.84
N THR A 426 -13.95 -28.09 -4.68
CA THR A 426 -13.91 -26.63 -4.47
C THR A 426 -12.86 -25.96 -5.38
N LEU A 427 -11.69 -26.56 -5.57
CA LEU A 427 -10.68 -26.03 -6.50
C LEU A 427 -11.17 -26.04 -7.95
N VAL A 428 -11.81 -27.13 -8.38
CA VAL A 428 -12.40 -27.24 -9.73
C VAL A 428 -13.46 -26.15 -9.95
N ALA A 429 -14.34 -25.91 -8.96
CA ALA A 429 -15.35 -24.87 -9.01
C ALA A 429 -14.74 -23.46 -9.07
N SER A 430 -13.56 -23.24 -8.44
CA SER A 430 -12.87 -21.94 -8.40
C SER A 430 -12.03 -21.64 -9.65
N HIS A 431 -11.68 -22.66 -10.44
CA HIS A 431 -10.74 -22.52 -11.56
C HIS A 431 -11.16 -21.49 -12.61
N PRO A 432 -12.45 -21.38 -13.05
CA PRO A 432 -12.86 -20.32 -13.96
C PRO A 432 -12.58 -18.90 -13.43
N GLY A 433 -12.75 -18.69 -12.13
CA GLY A 433 -12.43 -17.42 -11.47
C GLY A 433 -10.92 -17.14 -11.48
N TYR A 434 -10.04 -18.15 -11.38
CA TYR A 434 -8.60 -17.98 -11.52
C TYR A 434 -8.21 -17.52 -12.92
N VAL A 435 -8.88 -17.99 -13.96
CA VAL A 435 -8.67 -17.48 -15.33
C VAL A 435 -9.05 -16.00 -15.43
N VAL A 436 -10.20 -15.60 -14.88
CA VAL A 436 -10.63 -14.18 -14.89
C VAL A 436 -9.66 -13.32 -14.05
N ARG A 437 -9.19 -13.82 -12.91
CA ARG A 437 -8.18 -13.19 -12.09
C ARG A 437 -6.90 -12.93 -12.88
N LEU A 438 -6.41 -13.91 -13.62
CA LEU A 438 -5.21 -13.79 -14.47
C LEU A 438 -5.41 -12.71 -15.55
N VAL A 439 -6.55 -12.73 -16.25
CA VAL A 439 -6.88 -11.74 -17.28
C VAL A 439 -6.95 -10.33 -16.68
N GLY A 440 -7.64 -10.16 -15.56
CA GLY A 440 -7.73 -8.88 -14.86
C GLY A 440 -6.36 -8.35 -14.43
N GLY A 441 -5.52 -9.21 -13.87
CA GLY A 441 -4.14 -8.89 -13.49
C GLY A 441 -3.28 -8.49 -14.68
N ALA A 442 -3.36 -9.22 -15.79
CA ALA A 442 -2.62 -8.91 -17.01
C ALA A 442 -3.04 -7.57 -17.64
N ILE A 443 -4.35 -7.25 -17.61
CA ILE A 443 -4.87 -5.96 -18.06
C ILE A 443 -4.31 -4.83 -17.20
N PHE A 444 -4.36 -4.96 -15.86
CA PHE A 444 -3.77 -3.97 -14.95
C PHE A 444 -2.28 -3.78 -15.21
N PHE A 445 -1.53 -4.88 -15.33
CA PHE A 445 -0.09 -4.87 -15.59
C PHE A 445 0.26 -4.19 -16.92
N SER A 446 -0.54 -4.39 -17.98
CA SER A 446 -0.36 -3.70 -19.26
C SER A 446 -0.42 -2.17 -19.11
N GLY A 447 -1.28 -1.67 -18.23
CA GLY A 447 -1.32 -0.25 -17.85
C GLY A 447 -0.02 0.22 -17.20
N MET A 448 0.60 -0.59 -16.34
CA MET A 448 1.89 -0.27 -15.71
C MET A 448 3.03 -0.18 -16.75
N LEU A 449 3.01 -1.00 -17.78
CA LEU A 449 3.97 -0.90 -18.90
C LEU A 449 3.80 0.42 -19.67
N LEU A 450 2.56 0.87 -19.89
CA LEU A 450 2.29 2.20 -20.45
C LEU A 450 2.83 3.32 -19.56
N MET A 451 2.68 3.19 -18.24
CA MET A 451 3.25 4.15 -17.28
C MET A 451 4.78 4.21 -17.38
N ALA A 452 5.43 3.06 -17.45
CA ALA A 452 6.88 2.98 -17.58
C ALA A 452 7.37 3.69 -18.86
N TYR A 453 6.75 3.41 -19.99
CA TYR A 453 7.06 4.07 -21.26
C TYR A 453 6.82 5.58 -21.19
N ASN A 454 5.67 6.01 -20.68
CA ASN A 454 5.33 7.42 -20.54
C ASN A 454 6.31 8.15 -19.60
N THR A 455 6.68 7.52 -18.50
CA THR A 455 7.68 8.04 -17.55
C THR A 455 9.05 8.16 -18.21
N TRP A 456 9.52 7.11 -18.86
CA TRP A 456 10.81 7.13 -19.57
C TRP A 456 10.88 8.26 -20.60
N ARG A 457 9.83 8.44 -21.42
CA ARG A 457 9.75 9.51 -22.41
C ARG A 457 9.71 10.90 -21.75
N THR A 458 9.09 11.03 -20.57
CA THR A 458 9.02 12.28 -19.82
C THR A 458 10.38 12.68 -19.24
N VAL A 459 11.11 11.73 -18.65
CA VAL A 459 12.35 12.02 -17.94
C VAL A 459 13.58 12.12 -18.84
N ARG A 460 13.48 11.65 -20.07
CA ARG A 460 14.57 11.75 -21.05
C ARG A 460 14.93 13.22 -21.28
N ASN A 461 16.20 13.56 -21.12
CA ASN A 461 16.73 14.93 -21.22
C ASN A 461 16.10 15.91 -20.19
N ALA A 462 15.86 15.43 -18.96
CA ALA A 462 15.37 16.26 -17.87
C ALA A 462 16.44 17.25 -17.36
N GLU A 463 15.97 18.41 -16.88
CA GLU A 463 16.83 19.39 -16.21
C GLU A 463 17.44 18.85 -14.91
N PRO A 464 18.62 19.33 -14.49
CA PRO A 464 19.18 19.01 -13.18
C PRO A 464 18.19 19.28 -12.04
N ALA A 465 18.27 18.48 -10.96
CA ALA A 465 17.32 18.56 -9.86
C ALA A 465 17.38 19.90 -9.11
N GLU A 466 18.55 20.45 -8.98
CA GLU A 466 18.82 21.74 -8.31
C GLU A 466 18.21 22.91 -9.10
N VAL A 467 18.33 22.90 -10.42
CA VAL A 467 17.75 23.93 -11.32
C VAL A 467 16.23 23.91 -11.25
N VAL A 468 15.64 22.72 -11.32
CA VAL A 468 14.18 22.54 -11.23
C VAL A 468 13.66 23.00 -9.86
N ALA A 469 14.37 22.64 -8.79
CA ALA A 469 13.98 23.05 -7.44
C ALA A 469 13.99 24.57 -7.25
N ALA A 470 14.98 25.27 -7.82
CA ALA A 470 15.06 26.71 -7.76
C ALA A 470 13.93 27.39 -8.58
N ALA A 471 13.67 26.92 -9.80
CA ALA A 471 12.64 27.49 -10.67
C ALA A 471 11.20 27.35 -10.12
N GLN A 472 10.91 26.32 -9.37
CA GLN A 472 9.56 26.12 -8.77
C GLN A 472 9.29 26.97 -7.52
N MET A 473 10.25 27.77 -7.13
CA MET A 473 10.17 28.66 -5.95
C MET A 473 10.02 30.13 -6.33
N ALA A 474 10.40 30.48 -7.57
CA ALA A 474 10.15 31.77 -8.18
C ALA A 474 8.71 31.87 -8.67
#